data_7f9dc711a5ac99fa63ae97968359f047
#
_entry.id   7f9dc711a5ac99fa63ae97968359f047
#
_cell.length_a   1.000
_cell.length_b   1.000
_cell.length_c   1.000
_cell.angle_alpha   90.00
_cell.angle_beta   90.00
_cell.angle_gamma   90.00
#
_symmetry.space_group_name_H-M   'P 1'
#
loop_
_entity.id
_entity.type
_entity.pdbx_description
1 polymer ?
#
loop_
_entity_poly.entity_id
_entity_poly.type
_entity_poly.pdbx_seq_one_letter_code
_entity_poly.pdbx_strand_id
1 'polypeptide(L)'
;QGLQEAIAHAQGEANAGVQVYRPHPIDVKALRSRVSMTQEQFAARFGFSVATLRHWERGDRSPQGPALVLLNVIEKDPSAVLNALAA
;
A
#
# COMPACT_ATOMS: atom_id res chain seq x y z
N GLN A 1 -5.84 17.39 -19.68
CA GLN A 1 -5.67 17.51 -19.92
C GLN A 1 -5.91 17.43 -20.17
N GLY A 2 -6.21 17.23 -20.21
CA GLY A 2 -6.03 17.15 -20.56
C GLY A 2 -6.42 16.96 -20.91
N LEU A 3 -6.38 15.93 -20.76
CA LEU A 3 -6.26 15.79 -21.22
C LEU A 3 -6.11 15.93 -21.69
N GLN A 4 -5.93 15.42 -21.60
CA GLN A 4 -5.42 15.55 -22.07
C GLN A 4 -4.96 15.67 -22.26
N GLU A 5 -4.80 15.34 -22.15
CA GLU A 5 -4.16 15.48 -22.38
C GLU A 5 -4.06 15.27 -22.62
N ALA A 6 -4.16 14.91 -22.61
CA ALA A 6 -3.79 14.79 -22.85
C ALA A 6 -3.75 14.36 -23.09
N ILE A 7 -3.68 13.81 -23.15
CA ILE A 7 -3.30 13.53 -23.43
C ILE A 7 -2.72 13.40 -23.90
N ALA A 8 -2.49 12.95 -23.80
CA ALA A 8 -1.67 12.90 -24.14
C ALA A 8 -1.29 12.72 -24.50
N HIS A 9 -1.16 12.29 -24.46
CA HIS A 9 -0.59 12.35 -24.75
C HIS A 9 -0.59 11.99 -24.96
N ALA A 10 -0.67 11.60 -25.07
CA ALA A 10 -0.49 11.34 -25.21
C ALA A 10 -0.39 10.75 -25.44
N GLN A 11 -0.14 10.14 -25.28
CA GLN A 11 0.09 9.85 -25.41
C GLN A 11 0.80 9.52 -25.42
N GLY A 12 1.07 9.09 -25.83
CA GLY A 12 1.96 8.84 -25.57
C GLY A 12 2.35 9.12 -24.63
N GLU A 13 2.67 9.33 -24.79
CA GLU A 13 2.42 9.74 -23.82
C GLU A 13 1.18 9.60 -23.69
N ALA A 14 0.65 8.87 -24.26
CA ALA A 14 -0.70 8.71 -24.07
C ALA A 14 -1.13 8.94 -22.66
N ASN A 15 -0.27 8.82 -21.80
CA ASN A 15 -0.51 9.06 -20.40
C ASN A 15 0.11 10.35 -19.93
N ALA A 16 0.19 11.30 -20.80
CA ALA A 16 0.73 12.59 -20.42
C ALA A 16 -0.05 13.13 -19.24
N GLY A 17 0.63 13.43 -18.16
CA GLY A 17 0.02 13.92 -16.95
C GLY A 17 -0.53 12.85 -16.00
N VAL A 18 -0.54 11.61 -16.40
CA VAL A 18 -0.98 10.51 -15.54
C VAL A 18 0.24 9.87 -14.91
N GLN A 19 0.26 9.85 -13.60
CA GLN A 19 1.31 9.14 -12.87
C GLN A 19 0.85 7.78 -12.47
N VAL A 20 1.63 6.77 -12.83
CA VAL A 20 1.36 5.40 -12.41
C VAL A 20 2.18 5.13 -11.18
N TYR A 21 1.51 4.87 -10.06
CA TYR A 21 2.20 4.53 -8.83
C TYR A 21 2.75 3.12 -8.93
N ARG A 22 4.04 2.98 -8.64
CA ARG A 22 4.68 1.67 -8.64
C ARG A 22 5.08 1.33 -7.21
N PRO A 23 4.32 0.46 -6.53
CA PRO A 23 4.64 0.09 -5.17
C PRO A 23 5.96 -0.69 -5.12
N HIS A 24 6.72 -0.46 -4.06
CA HIS A 24 7.93 -1.23 -3.82
C HIS A 24 7.67 -2.33 -2.81
N PRO A 25 8.50 -3.38 -2.77
CA PRO A 25 8.34 -4.43 -1.78
C PRO A 25 8.43 -3.89 -0.37
N ILE A 26 7.65 -4.47 0.53
CA ILE A 26 7.56 -4.02 1.92
C ILE A 26 8.00 -5.16 2.85
N ASP A 27 8.87 -4.84 3.79
CA ASP A 27 9.16 -5.72 4.92
C ASP A 27 8.04 -5.51 5.95
N VAL A 28 7.06 -6.39 5.93
CA VAL A 28 5.85 -6.24 6.73
C VAL A 28 6.16 -6.26 8.23
N LYS A 29 7.08 -7.11 8.65
CA LYS A 29 7.44 -7.19 10.07
C LYS A 29 8.10 -5.89 10.54
N ALA A 30 8.99 -5.34 9.74
CA ALA A 30 9.64 -4.07 10.07
C ALA A 30 8.62 -2.94 10.11
N LEU A 31 7.70 -2.90 9.17
CA LEU A 31 6.64 -1.89 9.14
C LEU A 31 5.77 -1.99 10.38
N ARG A 32 5.36 -3.20 10.74
CA ARG A 32 4.54 -3.43 11.93
C ARG A 32 5.26 -2.96 13.18
N SER A 33 6.55 -3.25 13.28
CA SER A 33 7.36 -2.82 14.43
C SER A 33 7.42 -1.30 14.53
N ARG A 34 7.51 -0.61 13.40
CA ARG A 34 7.57 0.86 13.39
C ARG A 34 6.30 1.49 13.96
N VAL A 35 5.16 0.86 13.74
CA VAL A 35 3.90 1.37 14.28
C VAL A 35 3.54 0.76 15.63
N SER A 36 4.43 -0.06 16.19
CA SER A 36 4.31 -0.62 17.54
C SER A 36 3.03 -1.43 17.76
N MET A 37 2.68 -2.24 16.78
CA MET A 37 1.48 -3.08 16.84
C MET A 37 1.83 -4.55 16.86
N THR A 38 0.99 -5.35 17.55
CA THR A 38 1.05 -6.80 17.43
C THR A 38 0.52 -7.22 16.06
N GLN A 39 0.72 -8.49 15.69
CA GLN A 39 0.16 -9.02 14.45
C GLN A 39 -1.36 -8.86 14.44
N GLU A 40 -2.01 -9.18 15.55
CA GLU A 40 -3.45 -9.08 15.67
C GLU A 40 -3.94 -7.64 15.53
N GLN A 41 -3.24 -6.71 16.16
CA GLN A 41 -3.60 -5.29 16.08
C GLN A 41 -3.43 -4.76 14.67
N PHE A 42 -2.32 -5.08 14.03
CA PHE A 42 -2.03 -4.62 12.69
C PHE A 42 -3.07 -5.16 11.70
N ALA A 43 -3.35 -6.45 11.79
CA ALA A 43 -4.35 -7.08 10.92
C ALA A 43 -5.73 -6.43 11.10
N ALA A 44 -6.15 -6.26 12.34
CA ALA A 44 -7.46 -5.68 12.64
C ALA A 44 -7.56 -4.22 12.17
N ARG A 45 -6.52 -3.43 12.41
CA ARG A 45 -6.54 -2.00 12.07
C ARG A 45 -6.52 -1.75 10.58
N PHE A 46 -5.80 -2.56 9.82
CA PHE A 46 -5.61 -2.32 8.39
C PHE A 46 -6.40 -3.27 7.50
N GLY A 47 -7.20 -4.16 8.08
CA GLY A 47 -8.10 -5.00 7.30
C GLY A 47 -7.47 -6.24 6.69
N PHE A 48 -6.40 -6.75 7.26
CA PHE A 48 -5.78 -8.00 6.82
C PHE A 48 -6.19 -9.15 7.71
N SER A 49 -6.05 -10.38 7.23
CA SER A 49 -6.17 -11.54 8.12
C SER A 49 -4.82 -11.78 8.81
N VAL A 50 -4.88 -12.27 10.04
CA VAL A 50 -3.65 -12.59 10.78
C VAL A 50 -2.88 -13.69 10.07
N ALA A 51 -3.57 -14.67 9.49
CA ALA A 51 -2.92 -15.75 8.75
C ALA A 51 -2.12 -15.22 7.57
N THR A 52 -2.71 -14.30 6.78
CA THR A 52 -2.02 -13.67 5.67
C THR A 52 -0.81 -12.89 6.14
N LEU A 53 -0.98 -12.11 7.21
CA LEU A 53 0.12 -11.33 7.78
C LEU A 53 1.29 -12.23 8.18
N ARG A 54 0.99 -13.36 8.81
CA ARG A 54 2.02 -14.31 9.23
C ARG A 54 2.78 -14.89 8.04
N HIS A 55 2.08 -15.20 6.94
CA HIS A 55 2.74 -15.67 5.73
C HIS A 55 3.70 -14.63 5.18
N TRP A 56 3.29 -13.37 5.15
CA TRP A 56 4.15 -12.30 4.68
C TRP A 56 5.39 -12.15 5.56
N GLU A 57 5.22 -12.24 6.88
CA GLU A 57 6.34 -12.03 7.79
C GLU A 57 7.33 -13.19 7.78
N ARG A 58 6.84 -14.42 7.51
CA ARG A 58 7.72 -15.58 7.37
C ARG A 58 8.38 -15.67 5.98
N GLY A 59 7.90 -14.91 5.02
CA GLY A 59 8.41 -14.96 3.67
C GLY A 59 7.81 -16.06 2.81
N ASP A 60 6.78 -16.76 3.29
CA ASP A 60 6.07 -17.78 2.51
C ASP A 60 5.35 -17.17 1.32
N ARG A 61 4.87 -15.95 1.47
CA ARG A 61 4.18 -15.19 0.45
C ARG A 61 4.60 -13.74 0.54
N SER A 62 4.46 -13.03 -0.57
CA SER A 62 4.73 -11.60 -0.61
C SER A 62 3.44 -10.84 -0.88
N PRO A 63 3.23 -9.67 -0.24
CA PRO A 63 2.09 -8.84 -0.57
C PRO A 63 2.11 -8.45 -2.03
N GLN A 64 0.94 -8.47 -2.66
CA GLN A 64 0.81 -8.12 -4.08
C GLN A 64 -0.49 -7.35 -4.29
N GLY A 65 -0.57 -6.67 -5.44
CA GLY A 65 -1.78 -5.97 -5.82
C GLY A 65 -2.20 -4.91 -4.84
N PRO A 66 -3.50 -4.77 -4.58
CA PRO A 66 -4.00 -3.73 -3.68
C PRO A 66 -3.42 -3.80 -2.28
N ALA A 67 -3.11 -5.00 -1.77
CA ALA A 67 -2.51 -5.14 -0.45
C ALA A 67 -1.13 -4.48 -0.40
N LEU A 68 -0.33 -4.66 -1.44
CA LEU A 68 0.99 -4.03 -1.51
C LEU A 68 0.87 -2.52 -1.60
N VAL A 69 -0.08 -2.01 -2.36
CA VAL A 69 -0.33 -0.58 -2.45
C VAL A 69 -0.69 -0.01 -1.09
N LEU A 70 -1.60 -0.69 -0.37
CA LEU A 70 -1.99 -0.23 0.96
C LEU A 70 -0.80 -0.23 1.92
N LEU A 71 0.03 -1.26 1.89
CA LEU A 71 1.21 -1.32 2.75
C LEU A 71 2.19 -0.19 2.43
N ASN A 72 2.34 0.17 1.15
CA ASN A 72 3.16 1.31 0.77
C ASN A 72 2.61 2.63 1.33
N VAL A 73 1.29 2.79 1.32
CA VAL A 73 0.65 3.99 1.87
C VAL A 73 0.84 4.03 3.39
N ILE A 74 0.68 2.89 4.06
CA ILE A 74 0.89 2.80 5.51
C ILE A 74 2.33 3.17 5.86
N GLU A 75 3.29 2.70 5.08
CA GLU A 75 4.69 3.02 5.32
C GLU A 75 4.94 4.52 5.25
N LYS A 76 4.29 5.18 4.30
CA LYS A 76 4.49 6.60 4.08
C LYS A 76 3.82 7.46 5.14
N ASP A 77 2.59 7.11 5.52
CA ASP A 77 1.82 7.90 6.48
C ASP A 77 0.82 7.01 7.21
N PRO A 78 1.29 6.25 8.21
CA PRO A 78 0.40 5.36 8.95
C PRO A 78 -0.74 6.11 9.66
N SER A 79 -0.48 7.31 10.14
CA SER A 79 -1.51 8.08 10.86
C SER A 79 -2.66 8.45 9.95
N ALA A 80 -2.37 8.85 8.72
CA ALA A 80 -3.43 9.20 7.76
C ALA A 80 -4.32 8.00 7.47
N VAL A 81 -3.71 6.82 7.30
CA VAL A 81 -4.49 5.61 7.03
C VAL A 81 -5.35 5.23 8.23
N LEU A 82 -4.78 5.27 9.43
CA LEU A 82 -5.53 4.95 10.64
C LEU A 82 -6.70 5.92 10.85
N ASN A 83 -6.48 7.20 10.61
CA ASN A 83 -7.54 8.19 10.72
C ASN A 83 -8.64 7.95 9.67
N ALA A 84 -8.26 7.60 8.46
CA ALA A 84 -9.22 7.32 7.40
C ALA A 84 -10.07 6.09 7.70
N LEU A 85 -9.50 5.09 8.36
CA LEU A 85 -10.20 3.85 8.68
C LEU A 85 -10.96 3.91 10.00
N ALA A 86 -10.66 4.86 10.85
CA ALA A 86 -11.36 5.05 12.12
C ALA A 86 -12.58 5.89 11.86
N ALA A 87 -13.68 5.26 11.62
CA ALA A 87 -14.91 5.98 11.27
C ALA A 87 -15.68 6.44 12.50
#